data_28b89d4a1b5019104816028ecb6e514c
#
_entry.id   28b89d4a1b5019104816028ecb6e514c
#
_cell.length_a   1.000
_cell.length_b   1.000
_cell.length_c   1.000
_cell.angle_alpha   90.00
_cell.angle_beta   90.00
_cell.angle_gamma   90.00
#
_symmetry.space_group_name_H-M   'P 1'
#
loop_
_entity.id
_entity.type
_entity.pdbx_description
1 polymer ?
#
loop_
_entity_poly.entity_id
_entity_poly.type
_entity_poly.pdbx_seq_one_letter_code
_entity_poly.pdbx_strand_id
1 'polypeptide(L)'
;KTDCEILCLVATAMGYPMHYNNTEEIWDEMISLSPKYYGATYEKLEANYGIQWPCYTRDPEDKGTKFLHEGATFNKPEGKGHFYFFPFTPVKEKETEEFPLSLSTVREVGHYSVRTMTGNCRLLRSLADEPGFIQMNPDDCEALGIKDGELVRVFSPRGQTITRALPT
;
A
#
# COMPACT_ATOMS: atom_id res chain seq x y z
N LYS A 1 7.44 23.09 2.11
CA LYS A 1 6.87 22.86 0.77
C LYS A 1 6.10 21.55 0.77
N THR A 2 4.97 21.54 0.11
CA THR A 2 4.17 20.34 -0.13
C THR A 2 4.79 19.52 -1.27
N ASP A 3 4.39 18.26 -1.39
CA ASP A 3 4.85 17.38 -2.48
C ASP A 3 4.52 17.97 -3.86
N CYS A 4 3.32 18.57 -4.00
CA CYS A 4 2.92 19.24 -5.24
C CYS A 4 3.84 20.42 -5.59
N GLU A 5 4.18 21.28 -4.61
CA GLU A 5 5.12 22.38 -4.82
C GLU A 5 6.52 21.90 -5.22
N ILE A 6 6.99 20.78 -4.62
CA ILE A 6 8.29 20.20 -4.94
C ILE A 6 8.28 19.67 -6.38
N LEU A 7 7.23 18.95 -6.78
CA LEU A 7 7.08 18.44 -8.15
C LEU A 7 7.03 19.58 -9.17
N CYS A 8 6.28 20.65 -8.90
CA CYS A 8 6.22 21.83 -9.77
C CYS A 8 7.60 22.50 -9.94
N LEU A 9 8.36 22.61 -8.85
CA LEU A 9 9.72 23.17 -8.90
C LEU A 9 10.68 22.31 -9.73
N VAL A 10 10.61 20.98 -9.55
CA VAL A 10 11.44 20.05 -10.32
C VAL A 10 11.08 20.11 -11.80
N ALA A 11 9.79 20.04 -12.14
CA ALA A 11 9.31 20.12 -13.52
C ALA A 11 9.77 21.45 -14.19
N THR A 12 9.61 22.57 -13.49
CA THR A 12 10.04 23.89 -13.98
C THR A 12 11.55 23.95 -14.19
N ALA A 13 12.34 23.40 -13.26
CA ALA A 13 13.79 23.33 -13.39
C ALA A 13 14.25 22.44 -14.57
N MET A 14 13.42 21.45 -14.96
CA MET A 14 13.63 20.60 -16.12
C MET A 14 13.14 21.24 -17.44
N GLY A 15 12.63 22.46 -17.41
CA GLY A 15 12.16 23.19 -18.58
C GLY A 15 10.69 23.03 -18.91
N TYR A 16 9.91 22.35 -18.05
CA TYR A 16 8.45 22.26 -18.16
C TYR A 16 7.80 23.19 -17.12
N PRO A 17 7.26 24.34 -17.51
CA PRO A 17 6.63 25.26 -16.58
C PRO A 17 5.34 24.64 -16.02
N MET A 18 5.41 24.22 -14.78
CA MET A 18 4.29 23.62 -14.06
C MET A 18 3.95 24.48 -12.84
N HIS A 19 2.71 24.91 -12.75
CA HIS A 19 2.22 25.71 -11.64
C HIS A 19 0.74 25.43 -11.41
N TYR A 20 0.35 25.25 -10.15
CA TYR A 20 -1.04 25.11 -9.72
C TYR A 20 -1.26 25.98 -8.48
N ASN A 21 -2.39 26.67 -8.43
CA ASN A 21 -2.76 27.50 -7.29
C ASN A 21 -3.37 26.69 -6.15
N ASN A 22 -4.01 25.58 -6.46
CA ASN A 22 -4.67 24.70 -5.51
C ASN A 22 -4.74 23.24 -6.03
N THR A 23 -5.26 22.35 -5.20
CA THR A 23 -5.38 20.92 -5.54
C THR A 23 -6.50 20.63 -6.54
N GLU A 24 -7.49 21.50 -6.64
CA GLU A 24 -8.59 21.36 -7.60
C GLU A 24 -8.07 21.52 -9.03
N GLU A 25 -7.18 22.49 -9.30
CA GLU A 25 -6.57 22.65 -10.61
C GLU A 25 -5.77 21.41 -11.04
N ILE A 26 -5.05 20.76 -10.10
CA ILE A 26 -4.35 19.51 -10.35
C ILE A 26 -5.35 18.40 -10.69
N TRP A 27 -6.43 18.33 -9.93
CA TRP A 27 -7.48 17.34 -10.12
C TRP A 27 -8.19 17.52 -11.46
N ASP A 28 -8.52 18.75 -11.83
CA ASP A 28 -9.18 19.08 -13.10
C ASP A 28 -8.31 18.66 -14.29
N GLU A 29 -7.02 18.92 -14.25
CA GLU A 29 -6.11 18.42 -15.28
C GLU A 29 -6.10 16.89 -15.32
N MET A 30 -5.96 16.22 -14.16
CA MET A 30 -5.95 14.76 -14.08
C MET A 30 -7.22 14.12 -14.64
N ILE A 31 -8.41 14.64 -14.28
CA ILE A 31 -9.67 14.08 -14.77
C ILE A 31 -9.91 14.37 -16.25
N SER A 32 -9.34 15.45 -16.79
CA SER A 32 -9.40 15.74 -18.22
C SER A 32 -8.65 14.72 -19.08
N LEU A 33 -7.61 14.10 -18.51
CA LEU A 33 -6.76 13.11 -19.18
C LEU A 33 -7.26 11.67 -19.02
N SER A 34 -8.18 11.43 -18.09
CA SER A 34 -8.67 10.08 -17.79
C SER A 34 -10.18 9.96 -17.84
N PRO A 35 -10.74 9.32 -18.88
CA PRO A 35 -12.20 9.17 -19.01
C PRO A 35 -12.86 8.51 -17.78
N LYS A 36 -12.12 7.66 -17.05
CA LYS A 36 -12.64 6.96 -15.86
C LYS A 36 -12.84 7.87 -14.65
N TYR A 37 -12.25 9.05 -14.65
CA TYR A 37 -12.38 10.04 -13.57
C TYR A 37 -13.14 11.29 -14.04
N TYR A 38 -13.47 11.40 -15.33
CA TYR A 38 -14.01 12.61 -15.94
C TYR A 38 -15.22 13.21 -15.23
N GLY A 39 -16.08 12.37 -14.66
CA GLY A 39 -17.25 12.79 -13.91
C GLY A 39 -17.01 13.20 -12.46
N ALA A 40 -15.82 12.94 -11.92
CA ALA A 40 -15.54 13.15 -10.49
C ALA A 40 -15.02 14.57 -10.22
N THR A 41 -15.81 15.61 -10.54
CA THR A 41 -15.48 17.00 -10.20
C THR A 41 -15.52 17.23 -8.68
N TYR A 42 -14.80 18.23 -8.17
CA TYR A 42 -14.82 18.58 -6.75
C TYR A 42 -16.24 18.87 -6.26
N GLU A 43 -17.01 19.68 -7.03
CA GLU A 43 -18.40 19.98 -6.72
C GLU A 43 -19.24 18.70 -6.54
N LYS A 44 -19.10 17.75 -7.46
CA LYS A 44 -19.85 16.50 -7.43
C LYS A 44 -19.38 15.57 -6.31
N LEU A 45 -18.07 15.54 -6.02
CA LEU A 45 -17.50 14.80 -4.90
C LEU A 45 -18.01 15.34 -3.56
N GLU A 46 -18.07 16.66 -3.41
CA GLU A 46 -18.55 17.31 -2.20
C GLU A 46 -20.05 17.09 -2.00
N ALA A 47 -20.85 17.28 -3.03
CA ALA A 47 -22.31 17.08 -3.00
C ALA A 47 -22.72 15.64 -2.64
N ASN A 48 -21.90 14.65 -2.99
CA ASN A 48 -22.18 13.23 -2.77
C ASN A 48 -21.33 12.58 -1.66
N TYR A 49 -20.50 13.33 -0.93
CA TYR A 49 -19.55 12.80 0.05
C TYR A 49 -18.61 11.73 -0.52
N GLY A 50 -18.27 11.87 -1.79
CA GLY A 50 -17.47 10.93 -2.56
C GLY A 50 -18.28 10.24 -3.66
N ILE A 51 -17.56 9.67 -4.64
CA ILE A 51 -18.15 9.01 -5.82
C ILE A 51 -17.38 7.73 -6.06
N GLN A 52 -18.07 6.67 -6.47
CA GLN A 52 -17.42 5.41 -6.81
C GLN A 52 -16.78 5.45 -8.20
N TRP A 53 -15.55 5.00 -8.26
CA TRP A 53 -14.81 4.86 -9.50
C TRP A 53 -15.20 3.58 -10.26
N PRO A 54 -15.24 3.59 -11.58
CA PRO A 54 -15.12 4.73 -12.50
C PRO A 54 -16.37 5.60 -12.55
N CYS A 55 -16.19 6.91 -12.85
CA CYS A 55 -17.25 7.88 -13.05
C CYS A 55 -17.03 8.58 -14.39
N TYR A 56 -17.85 8.29 -15.37
CA TYR A 56 -17.64 8.70 -16.76
C TYR A 56 -18.36 9.99 -17.14
N THR A 57 -19.36 10.42 -16.36
CA THR A 57 -20.21 11.56 -16.72
C THR A 57 -20.22 12.63 -15.64
N ARG A 58 -20.43 13.88 -16.05
CA ARG A 58 -20.64 15.03 -15.15
C ARG A 58 -22.10 15.21 -14.72
N ASP A 59 -22.97 14.29 -15.08
CA ASP A 59 -24.35 14.29 -14.61
C ASP A 59 -24.37 14.24 -13.07
N PRO A 60 -25.03 15.21 -12.38
CA PRO A 60 -25.11 15.22 -10.91
C PRO A 60 -25.72 13.95 -10.31
N GLU A 61 -26.61 13.29 -11.04
CA GLU A 61 -27.28 12.06 -10.58
C GLU A 61 -26.42 10.80 -10.75
N ASP A 62 -25.37 10.86 -11.58
CA ASP A 62 -24.43 9.76 -11.74
C ASP A 62 -23.47 9.71 -10.54
N LYS A 63 -23.68 8.72 -9.66
CA LYS A 63 -22.83 8.47 -8.47
C LYS A 63 -21.65 7.54 -8.73
N GLY A 64 -21.32 7.32 -10.00
CA GLY A 64 -20.24 6.44 -10.43
C GLY A 64 -20.67 4.96 -10.48
N THR A 65 -19.69 4.10 -10.60
CA THR A 65 -19.89 2.66 -10.84
C THR A 65 -19.91 1.90 -9.52
N LYS A 66 -21.08 1.46 -9.08
CA LYS A 66 -21.26 0.75 -7.82
C LYS A 66 -20.52 -0.60 -7.79
N PHE A 67 -20.57 -1.34 -8.89
CA PHE A 67 -19.90 -2.63 -9.04
C PHE A 67 -19.12 -2.67 -10.34
N LEU A 68 -17.85 -3.09 -10.26
CA LEU A 68 -17.04 -3.35 -11.45
C LEU A 68 -17.50 -4.66 -12.11
N HIS A 69 -17.39 -4.69 -13.44
CA HIS A 69 -17.71 -5.89 -14.23
C HIS A 69 -19.15 -6.40 -14.02
N GLU A 70 -20.11 -5.50 -13.85
CA GLU A 70 -21.52 -5.83 -13.72
C GLU A 70 -21.97 -6.71 -14.91
N GLY A 71 -22.78 -7.74 -14.63
CA GLY A 71 -23.17 -8.71 -15.64
C GLY A 71 -22.01 -9.60 -16.13
N ALA A 72 -20.91 -9.71 -15.37
CA ALA A 72 -19.71 -10.46 -15.73
C ALA A 72 -19.03 -9.98 -17.05
N THR A 73 -19.23 -8.70 -17.40
CA THR A 73 -18.62 -8.09 -18.59
C THR A 73 -17.30 -7.42 -18.25
N PHE A 74 -16.24 -7.84 -18.89
CA PHE A 74 -14.89 -7.31 -18.71
C PHE A 74 -14.51 -6.37 -19.87
N ASN A 75 -13.64 -5.40 -19.59
CA ASN A 75 -13.15 -4.46 -20.61
C ASN A 75 -12.07 -5.13 -21.48
N LYS A 76 -12.51 -6.10 -22.28
CA LYS A 76 -11.75 -6.85 -23.27
C LYS A 76 -12.61 -6.98 -24.54
N PRO A 77 -12.00 -7.16 -25.71
CA PRO A 77 -12.76 -7.25 -26.98
C PRO A 77 -13.88 -8.28 -26.95
N GLU A 78 -13.66 -9.42 -26.31
CA GLU A 78 -14.65 -10.49 -26.15
C GLU A 78 -15.52 -10.37 -24.89
N GLY A 79 -15.33 -9.33 -24.09
CA GLY A 79 -16.10 -9.11 -22.85
C GLY A 79 -15.84 -10.11 -21.72
N LYS A 80 -14.81 -10.95 -21.83
CA LYS A 80 -14.50 -12.02 -20.88
C LYS A 80 -13.23 -11.76 -20.11
N GLY A 81 -13.16 -12.20 -18.85
CA GLY A 81 -11.94 -12.27 -18.07
C GLY A 81 -11.03 -13.39 -18.58
N HIS A 82 -9.73 -13.14 -18.60
CA HIS A 82 -8.74 -14.13 -19.03
C HIS A 82 -8.08 -14.76 -17.81
N PHE A 83 -8.01 -16.08 -17.79
CA PHE A 83 -7.23 -16.83 -16.82
C PHE A 83 -5.84 -17.08 -17.40
N TYR A 84 -4.82 -16.74 -16.61
CA TYR A 84 -3.43 -17.03 -16.96
C TYR A 84 -2.90 -18.11 -16.03
N PHE A 85 -2.40 -19.18 -16.61
CA PHE A 85 -1.70 -20.21 -15.86
C PHE A 85 -0.22 -19.84 -15.72
N PHE A 86 0.23 -19.78 -14.46
CA PHE A 86 1.64 -19.60 -14.14
C PHE A 86 2.09 -20.79 -13.31
N PRO A 87 3.14 -21.53 -13.71
CA PRO A 87 3.70 -22.56 -12.87
C PRO A 87 4.26 -21.95 -11.60
N PHE A 88 4.12 -22.65 -10.49
CA PHE A 88 4.71 -22.23 -9.23
C PHE A 88 6.23 -22.13 -9.36
N THR A 89 6.76 -20.97 -9.05
CA THR A 89 8.21 -20.75 -8.99
C THR A 89 8.59 -20.57 -7.51
N PRO A 90 9.36 -21.50 -6.94
CA PRO A 90 9.76 -21.38 -5.54
C PRO A 90 10.67 -20.16 -5.32
N VAL A 91 10.72 -19.68 -4.08
CA VAL A 91 11.64 -18.62 -3.68
C VAL A 91 13.09 -19.02 -3.96
N LYS A 92 13.95 -18.04 -4.23
CA LYS A 92 15.36 -18.29 -4.56
C LYS A 92 16.15 -18.77 -3.35
N GLU A 93 15.85 -18.22 -2.17
CA GLU A 93 16.45 -18.65 -0.90
C GLU A 93 15.47 -19.60 -0.21
N LYS A 94 15.88 -20.84 -0.06
CA LYS A 94 15.14 -21.87 0.66
C LYS A 94 15.79 -22.10 2.01
N GLU A 95 15.04 -22.76 2.87
CA GLU A 95 15.57 -23.27 4.13
C GLU A 95 16.78 -24.17 3.88
N THR A 96 17.78 -24.05 4.74
CA THR A 96 19.00 -24.86 4.74
C THR A 96 19.26 -25.37 6.16
N GLU A 97 20.22 -26.27 6.32
CA GLU A 97 20.62 -26.74 7.65
C GLU A 97 21.13 -25.60 8.55
N GLU A 98 21.79 -24.58 7.96
CA GLU A 98 22.27 -23.40 8.69
C GLU A 98 21.15 -22.38 8.96
N PHE A 99 20.17 -22.27 8.06
CA PHE A 99 19.03 -21.36 8.12
C PHE A 99 17.72 -22.14 7.98
N PRO A 100 17.28 -22.85 9.04
CA PRO A 100 16.16 -23.79 8.94
C PRO A 100 14.77 -23.14 8.98
N LEU A 101 14.68 -21.83 9.27
CA LEU A 101 13.42 -21.13 9.43
C LEU A 101 13.11 -20.23 8.22
N SER A 102 11.86 -20.23 7.81
CA SER A 102 11.32 -19.29 6.82
C SER A 102 10.83 -18.00 7.49
N LEU A 103 11.27 -16.86 6.98
CA LEU A 103 10.81 -15.53 7.43
C LEU A 103 9.80 -14.92 6.45
N SER A 104 8.66 -14.49 6.97
CA SER A 104 7.68 -13.71 6.23
C SER A 104 7.41 -12.37 6.92
N THR A 105 7.25 -11.29 6.16
CA THR A 105 6.84 -10.00 6.70
C THR A 105 5.32 -9.88 6.71
N VAL A 106 4.76 -9.35 7.79
CA VAL A 106 3.32 -9.11 7.93
C VAL A 106 3.04 -7.62 8.14
N ARG A 107 1.81 -7.20 7.84
CA ARG A 107 1.35 -5.84 8.10
C ARG A 107 0.79 -5.75 9.51
N GLU A 108 1.15 -4.67 10.18
CA GLU A 108 0.60 -4.31 11.48
C GLU A 108 -0.47 -3.23 11.32
N VAL A 109 -1.51 -3.26 12.15
CA VAL A 109 -2.65 -2.34 12.04
C VAL A 109 -2.27 -0.91 12.41
N GLY A 110 -1.46 -0.73 13.46
CA GLY A 110 -1.08 0.59 13.97
C GLY A 110 -0.05 1.32 13.11
N HIS A 111 0.77 0.58 12.40
CA HIS A 111 1.87 1.12 11.60
C HIS A 111 2.02 0.40 10.26
N TYR A 112 2.48 1.12 9.25
CA TYR A 112 2.78 0.51 7.96
C TYR A 112 4.06 1.05 7.34
N SER A 113 4.63 0.26 6.43
CA SER A 113 5.87 0.58 5.75
C SER A 113 6.99 0.92 6.75
N VAL A 114 7.72 1.98 6.53
CA VAL A 114 8.81 2.46 7.41
C VAL A 114 8.34 3.45 8.50
N ARG A 115 7.04 3.53 8.74
CA ARG A 115 6.41 4.42 9.75
C ARG A 115 6.64 5.92 9.55
N THR A 116 7.00 6.36 8.34
CA THR A 116 7.21 7.79 8.06
C THR A 116 5.99 8.65 8.32
N MET A 117 4.79 8.15 8.05
CA MET A 117 3.53 8.84 8.36
C MET A 117 3.01 8.50 9.75
N THR A 118 2.80 7.23 10.04
CA THR A 118 2.22 6.78 11.31
C THR A 118 3.12 7.06 12.50
N GLY A 119 4.43 7.02 12.36
CA GLY A 119 5.40 7.37 13.40
C GLY A 119 5.44 8.87 13.74
N ASN A 120 4.94 9.73 12.83
CA ASN A 120 4.77 11.16 13.09
C ASN A 120 3.37 11.50 13.66
N CYS A 121 2.44 10.56 13.65
CA CYS A 121 1.16 10.71 14.35
C CYS A 121 1.36 10.41 15.84
N ARG A 122 1.11 11.41 16.70
CA ARG A 122 1.37 11.31 18.15
C ARG A 122 0.68 10.11 18.82
N LEU A 123 -0.57 9.82 18.42
CA LEU A 123 -1.34 8.70 18.97
C LEU A 123 -0.79 7.36 18.49
N LEU A 124 -0.56 7.21 17.18
CA LEU A 124 -0.07 5.96 16.60
C LEU A 124 1.36 5.65 17.04
N ARG A 125 2.19 6.67 17.24
CA ARG A 125 3.56 6.50 17.74
C ARG A 125 3.63 5.75 19.07
N SER A 126 2.65 5.94 19.97
CA SER A 126 2.59 5.25 21.24
C SER A 126 2.27 3.75 21.14
N LEU A 127 1.79 3.30 19.98
CA LEU A 127 1.49 1.89 19.70
C LEU A 127 2.69 1.15 19.08
N ALA A 128 3.81 1.85 18.88
CA ALA A 128 4.97 1.24 18.25
C ALA A 128 5.74 0.36 19.23
N ASP A 129 6.00 -0.88 18.83
CA ASP A 129 6.96 -1.74 19.50
C ASP A 129 8.38 -1.39 19.06
N GLU A 130 9.26 -1.13 20.02
CA GLU A 130 10.67 -0.87 19.79
C GLU A 130 11.51 -1.92 20.53
N PRO A 131 12.35 -2.66 19.83
CA PRO A 131 12.79 -2.55 18.41
C PRO A 131 11.90 -3.27 17.38
N GLY A 132 10.68 -3.59 17.70
CA GLY A 132 9.74 -4.38 16.92
C GLY A 132 9.63 -5.81 17.47
N PHE A 133 8.86 -6.65 16.81
CA PHE A 133 8.67 -8.03 17.23
C PHE A 133 8.74 -9.03 16.07
N ILE A 134 9.00 -10.29 16.38
CA ILE A 134 8.87 -11.43 15.49
C ILE A 134 7.95 -12.46 16.10
N GLN A 135 6.87 -12.80 15.38
CA GLN A 135 5.99 -13.90 15.75
C GLN A 135 6.67 -15.23 15.43
N MET A 136 6.64 -16.14 16.40
CA MET A 136 7.28 -17.44 16.28
C MET A 136 6.35 -18.53 16.81
N ASN A 137 6.44 -19.72 16.23
CA ASN A 137 5.74 -20.88 16.77
C ASN A 137 6.22 -21.16 18.20
N PRO A 138 5.32 -21.38 19.18
CA PRO A 138 5.69 -21.71 20.55
C PRO A 138 6.64 -22.90 20.69
N ASP A 139 6.45 -23.96 19.88
CA ASP A 139 7.29 -25.15 19.89
C ASP A 139 8.72 -24.83 19.45
N ASP A 140 8.88 -23.95 18.42
CA ASP A 140 10.17 -23.46 17.97
C ASP A 140 10.85 -22.60 19.04
N CYS A 141 10.07 -21.76 19.74
CA CYS A 141 10.58 -20.98 20.87
C CYS A 141 11.07 -21.87 21.99
N GLU A 142 10.34 -22.92 22.37
CA GLU A 142 10.73 -23.88 23.39
C GLU A 142 12.01 -24.61 22.97
N ALA A 143 12.07 -25.11 21.73
CA ALA A 143 13.24 -25.82 21.21
C ALA A 143 14.51 -24.95 21.19
N LEU A 144 14.36 -23.64 20.97
CA LEU A 144 15.46 -22.68 20.95
C LEU A 144 15.74 -22.03 22.32
N GLY A 145 14.93 -22.34 23.34
CA GLY A 145 15.03 -21.75 24.67
C GLY A 145 14.68 -20.26 24.73
N ILE A 146 13.86 -19.78 23.80
CA ILE A 146 13.46 -18.37 23.68
C ILE A 146 12.17 -18.14 24.46
N LYS A 147 12.13 -17.07 25.27
CA LYS A 147 10.96 -16.66 26.06
C LYS A 147 10.21 -15.50 25.40
N ASP A 148 8.93 -15.38 25.76
CA ASP A 148 8.11 -14.25 25.35
C ASP A 148 8.74 -12.91 25.75
N GLY A 149 8.77 -11.95 24.81
CA GLY A 149 9.36 -10.64 24.98
C GLY A 149 10.89 -10.59 24.99
N GLU A 150 11.59 -11.75 24.90
CA GLU A 150 13.04 -11.81 24.88
C GLU A 150 13.61 -11.17 23.60
N LEU A 151 14.74 -10.47 23.72
CA LEU A 151 15.45 -9.94 22.58
C LEU A 151 16.18 -11.08 21.84
N VAL A 152 15.84 -11.26 20.60
CA VAL A 152 16.41 -12.28 19.72
C VAL A 152 17.12 -11.64 18.53
N ARG A 153 18.19 -12.29 18.09
CA ARG A 153 18.88 -11.94 16.85
C ARG A 153 18.34 -12.79 15.72
N VAL A 154 17.71 -12.12 14.76
CA VAL A 154 17.28 -12.73 13.49
C VAL A 154 18.34 -12.46 12.44
N PHE A 155 18.81 -13.49 11.76
CA PHE A 155 19.88 -13.35 10.78
C PHE A 155 19.67 -14.27 9.57
N SER A 156 20.24 -13.87 8.46
CA SER A 156 20.22 -14.58 7.19
C SER A 156 21.57 -14.37 6.48
N PRO A 157 21.83 -15.00 5.33
CA PRO A 157 23.03 -14.72 4.54
C PRO A 157 23.18 -13.24 4.15
N ARG A 158 22.08 -12.47 4.15
CA ARG A 158 22.05 -11.06 3.73
C ARG A 158 22.24 -10.04 4.85
N GLY A 159 22.04 -10.45 6.11
CA GLY A 159 22.17 -9.52 7.23
C GLY A 159 21.48 -10.01 8.50
N GLN A 160 21.44 -9.13 9.49
CA GLN A 160 20.86 -9.43 10.80
C GLN A 160 20.13 -8.23 11.39
N THR A 161 19.20 -8.51 12.29
CA THR A 161 18.50 -7.54 13.10
C THR A 161 18.23 -8.08 14.50
N ILE A 162 17.94 -7.19 15.45
CA ILE A 162 17.51 -7.55 16.81
C ILE A 162 16.06 -7.13 16.96
N THR A 163 15.24 -8.00 17.52
CA THR A 163 13.81 -7.77 17.73
C THR A 163 13.35 -8.56 18.96
N ARG A 164 12.07 -8.39 19.38
CA ARG A 164 11.48 -9.15 20.47
C ARG A 164 10.78 -10.40 19.95
N ALA A 165 10.93 -11.51 20.63
CA ALA A 165 10.16 -12.70 20.34
C ALA A 165 8.72 -12.55 20.84
N LEU A 166 7.77 -13.00 20.04
CA LEU A 166 6.35 -13.10 20.36
C LEU A 166 5.86 -14.51 19.99
N PRO A 167 5.86 -15.46 20.94
CA PRO A 167 5.31 -16.78 20.70
C PRO A 167 3.80 -16.71 20.43
N THR A 168 3.35 -17.23 19.29
CA THR A 168 1.94 -17.11 18.85
C THR A 168 1.49 -18.30 18.03
#